data_d5ed41f101004fac6977354687b6ddc3
#
_entry.id   d5ed41f101004fac6977354687b6ddc3
#
_cell.length_a   1.000
_cell.length_b   1.000
_cell.length_c   1.000
_cell.angle_alpha   90.00
_cell.angle_beta   90.00
_cell.angle_gamma   90.00
#
_symmetry.space_group_name_H-M   'P 1'
#
loop_
_entity.id
_entity.type
_entity.pdbx_description
1 polymer ?
#
loop_
_entity_poly.entity_id
_entity_poly.type
_entity_poly.pdbx_seq_one_letter_code
_entity_poly.pdbx_strand_id
1 'polypeptide(L)'
;MNSTDSRRNTGEYLICSNCHKVLRKDKKIIISQPSRGPSAFIPEKEFGQTNDVTLINRLVEEYSTSGRLDNITRVMSFHTQYLESFLRTQFYMLRMDGPLPYHYRHYIAIMAAARHQCVYLINMHVDEFLNTGGSQEWLNGLEYVPQRLKNLNEINKLLAHRPWLITKEHIKKLVKTGENNWSLAELVHAVVLLAHYHALASFVFGSGINPERDSETSNGPNQVFRDKFCVCDLANHNSIENTSLSSNSTEIDDYESELEALMEKMKKLQEEREEEEASQEEMATRFEKEKKESLLVVSGAFDDDVVSISNASRYIEDPGFGYKDFARRGEEHLPTFRAHDYSWEDHGFSLVNRLYSDIGHLLDDKFRMVYNLTYHTMATREDVDTTMLRRALFNYVHCMFGIRYDDYDYGEVNQLLERSLKVYIKTVTCYPERATRRMYDGYWRQFKHSEKVHVNLLLMEARMQAELLYALRAITQHLT
;
A
#
# COMPACT_ATOMS: atom_id res chain seq x y z
N MET A 1 30.23 -14.54 -43.60
CA MET A 1 29.31 -13.89 -44.54
C MET A 1 28.41 -12.96 -43.76
N ASN A 2 28.49 -11.69 -44.08
CA ASN A 2 27.94 -10.57 -43.37
C ASN A 2 26.40 -10.57 -43.33
N SER A 3 25.79 -10.36 -42.16
CA SER A 3 24.45 -9.85 -42.06
C SER A 3 24.51 -8.42 -41.51
N THR A 4 24.24 -7.51 -42.39
CA THR A 4 24.24 -6.06 -42.23
C THR A 4 23.14 -5.61 -41.28
N ASP A 5 23.57 -5.00 -40.21
CA ASP A 5 22.79 -4.24 -39.24
C ASP A 5 22.20 -3.00 -39.88
N SER A 6 20.91 -2.97 -40.26
CA SER A 6 20.26 -1.77 -40.84
C SER A 6 19.77 -0.85 -39.72
N ARG A 7 20.69 -0.07 -39.16
CA ARG A 7 20.36 1.07 -38.28
C ARG A 7 19.78 2.19 -39.11
N ARG A 8 18.48 2.38 -39.06
CA ARG A 8 17.86 3.63 -39.57
C ARG A 8 18.12 4.74 -38.54
N ASN A 9 19.04 5.60 -38.90
CA ASN A 9 19.46 6.75 -38.11
C ASN A 9 18.53 7.94 -38.49
N THR A 10 17.49 8.21 -37.70
CA THR A 10 16.68 9.41 -37.79
C THR A 10 17.09 10.35 -36.66
N GLY A 11 17.94 11.32 -37.01
CA GLY A 11 18.43 12.52 -36.32
C GLY A 11 18.54 12.50 -34.79
N GLU A 12 17.69 12.47 -33.92
CA GLU A 12 17.84 12.70 -32.46
C GLU A 12 17.28 11.58 -31.56
N TYR A 13 16.79 10.50 -32.14
CA TYR A 13 16.07 9.45 -31.40
C TYR A 13 16.64 8.07 -31.70
N LEU A 14 16.61 7.21 -30.71
CA LEU A 14 16.88 5.76 -30.79
C LEU A 14 15.58 5.01 -30.52
N ILE A 15 15.31 3.98 -31.31
CA ILE A 15 14.16 3.10 -31.10
C ILE A 15 14.66 1.83 -30.40
N CYS A 16 14.06 1.47 -29.28
CA CYS A 16 14.35 0.24 -28.57
C CYS A 16 13.91 -0.97 -29.40
N SER A 17 14.82 -1.93 -29.63
CA SER A 17 14.55 -3.13 -30.42
C SER A 17 13.54 -4.09 -29.75
N ASN A 18 13.38 -4.01 -28.42
CA ASN A 18 12.49 -4.91 -27.67
C ASN A 18 11.05 -4.41 -27.51
N CYS A 19 10.85 -3.09 -27.34
CA CYS A 19 9.52 -2.52 -27.09
C CYS A 19 9.11 -1.45 -28.09
N HIS A 20 9.95 -1.13 -29.09
CA HIS A 20 9.76 -0.10 -30.12
C HIS A 20 9.51 1.33 -29.60
N LYS A 21 9.80 1.62 -28.32
CA LYS A 21 9.71 2.97 -27.75
C LYS A 21 10.87 3.83 -28.24
N VAL A 22 10.56 5.12 -28.51
CA VAL A 22 11.51 6.12 -28.98
C VAL A 22 12.24 6.77 -27.80
N LEU A 23 13.57 6.79 -27.83
CA LEU A 23 14.43 7.38 -26.79
C LEU A 23 15.21 8.56 -27.36
N ARG A 24 15.32 9.69 -26.63
CA ARG A 24 16.15 10.84 -27.04
C ARG A 24 17.65 10.51 -26.88
N LYS A 25 18.47 10.93 -27.85
CA LYS A 25 19.90 10.61 -27.92
C LYS A 25 20.79 11.33 -26.90
N ASP A 26 20.32 12.43 -26.39
CA ASP A 26 21.09 13.37 -25.55
C ASP A 26 21.12 12.99 -24.05
N LYS A 27 20.42 11.94 -23.64
CA LYS A 27 20.50 11.42 -22.27
C LYS A 27 21.52 10.29 -22.19
N LYS A 28 22.65 10.54 -21.53
CA LYS A 28 23.49 9.46 -21.01
C LYS A 28 22.62 8.63 -20.05
N ILE A 29 22.14 7.50 -20.54
CA ILE A 29 21.46 6.51 -19.67
C ILE A 29 22.55 5.93 -18.77
N ILE A 30 22.68 6.46 -17.57
CA ILE A 30 23.39 5.76 -16.51
C ILE A 30 22.47 4.62 -16.13
N ILE A 31 22.70 3.45 -16.71
CA ILE A 31 22.09 2.20 -16.27
C ILE A 31 22.69 1.92 -14.89
N SER A 32 22.08 2.49 -13.84
CA SER A 32 22.30 1.97 -12.50
C SER A 32 21.83 0.53 -12.57
N GLN A 33 22.73 -0.42 -12.37
CA GLN A 33 22.34 -1.83 -12.28
C GLN A 33 21.18 -1.93 -11.30
N PRO A 34 20.07 -2.61 -11.65
CA PRO A 34 18.96 -2.77 -10.73
C PRO A 34 19.51 -3.33 -9.42
N SER A 35 19.13 -2.73 -8.29
CA SER A 35 19.62 -3.16 -6.98
C SER A 35 19.36 -4.66 -6.84
N ARG A 36 20.37 -5.41 -6.46
CA ARG A 36 20.29 -6.89 -6.39
C ARG A 36 19.51 -7.38 -5.16
N GLY A 37 19.13 -6.47 -4.26
CA GLY A 37 18.52 -6.77 -2.98
C GLY A 37 16.98 -6.87 -3.00
N PRO A 38 16.36 -7.10 -1.84
CA PRO A 38 14.90 -7.24 -1.68
C PRO A 38 14.11 -5.99 -2.07
N SER A 39 14.74 -4.83 -2.00
CA SER A 39 14.12 -3.52 -2.28
C SER A 39 15.00 -2.70 -3.22
N ALA A 40 14.36 -1.94 -4.11
CA ALA A 40 15.00 -0.93 -4.94
C ALA A 40 15.35 0.35 -4.14
N PHE A 41 14.71 0.57 -2.97
CA PHE A 41 14.88 1.78 -2.15
C PHE A 41 15.87 1.57 -1.01
N ILE A 42 15.93 0.35 -0.46
CA ILE A 42 16.75 0.00 0.70
C ILE A 42 18.02 -0.73 0.23
N PRO A 43 19.22 -0.26 0.58
CA PRO A 43 20.46 -0.93 0.22
C PRO A 43 20.55 -2.36 0.76
N GLU A 44 21.10 -3.29 -0.01
CA GLU A 44 21.20 -4.72 0.37
C GLU A 44 21.95 -4.95 1.69
N LYS A 45 22.95 -4.11 1.98
CA LYS A 45 23.74 -4.17 3.22
C LYS A 45 22.90 -3.97 4.50
N GLU A 46 21.77 -3.29 4.41
CA GLU A 46 20.88 -3.03 5.56
C GLU A 46 20.13 -4.29 6.02
N PHE A 47 19.93 -5.26 5.13
CA PHE A 47 19.23 -6.51 5.44
C PHE A 47 20.10 -7.54 6.21
N GLY A 48 21.42 -7.36 6.26
CA GLY A 48 22.34 -8.25 6.98
C GLY A 48 22.46 -7.96 8.48
N GLN A 49 21.87 -6.89 8.97
CA GLN A 49 22.02 -6.42 10.36
C GLN A 49 20.89 -6.90 11.29
N THR A 50 19.94 -7.70 10.80
CA THR A 50 18.82 -8.20 11.61
C THR A 50 19.33 -9.24 12.62
N ASN A 51 19.27 -8.91 13.90
CA ASN A 51 19.82 -9.72 15.01
C ASN A 51 19.08 -11.05 15.27
N ASP A 52 18.04 -11.38 14.47
CA ASP A 52 17.13 -12.49 14.77
C ASP A 52 16.82 -13.40 13.55
N VAL A 53 17.86 -13.76 12.80
CA VAL A 53 17.73 -14.64 11.63
C VAL A 53 17.08 -15.98 11.99
N THR A 54 17.33 -16.50 13.19
CA THR A 54 16.77 -17.77 13.67
C THR A 54 15.25 -17.66 13.86
N LEU A 55 14.76 -16.56 14.45
CA LEU A 55 13.33 -16.31 14.59
C LEU A 55 12.64 -16.16 13.25
N ILE A 56 13.23 -15.38 12.34
CA ILE A 56 12.69 -15.17 10.99
C ILE A 56 12.57 -16.50 10.25
N ASN A 57 13.61 -17.33 10.27
CA ASN A 57 13.56 -18.65 9.62
C ASN A 57 12.47 -19.54 10.21
N ARG A 58 12.33 -19.57 11.54
CA ARG A 58 11.26 -20.31 12.22
C ARG A 58 9.87 -19.82 11.80
N LEU A 59 9.64 -18.50 11.75
CA LEU A 59 8.35 -17.94 11.34
C LEU A 59 8.02 -18.28 9.87
N VAL A 60 9.02 -18.29 9.02
CA VAL A 60 8.85 -18.69 7.62
C VAL A 60 8.55 -20.18 7.49
N GLU A 61 9.23 -21.04 8.23
CA GLU A 61 8.94 -22.47 8.27
C GLU A 61 7.53 -22.76 8.79
N GLU A 62 7.07 -22.02 9.79
CA GLU A 62 5.75 -22.21 10.41
C GLU A 62 4.60 -21.72 9.50
N TYR A 63 4.75 -20.56 8.85
CA TYR A 63 3.64 -19.90 8.15
C TYR A 63 3.80 -19.82 6.62
N SER A 64 4.97 -20.10 6.07
CA SER A 64 5.21 -20.04 4.62
C SER A 64 5.12 -21.42 3.97
N THR A 65 4.31 -21.52 2.92
CA THR A 65 4.18 -22.78 2.13
C THR A 65 5.34 -23.06 1.22
N SER A 66 6.02 -22.02 0.76
CA SER A 66 7.13 -22.20 -0.19
C SER A 66 8.44 -22.52 0.49
N GLY A 67 8.51 -22.40 1.83
CA GLY A 67 9.77 -22.50 2.58
C GLY A 67 10.81 -21.45 2.17
N ARG A 68 10.41 -20.48 1.34
CA ARG A 68 11.26 -19.40 0.83
C ARG A 68 10.86 -18.08 1.44
N LEU A 69 11.86 -17.30 1.78
CA LEU A 69 11.70 -15.94 2.27
C LEU A 69 11.44 -15.02 1.07
N ASP A 70 10.20 -14.60 0.87
CA ASP A 70 9.87 -13.58 -0.14
C ASP A 70 10.43 -12.20 0.25
N ASN A 71 10.49 -11.30 -0.72
CA ASN A 71 11.08 -9.99 -0.49
C ASN A 71 10.20 -9.08 0.38
N ILE A 72 8.88 -9.28 0.46
CA ILE A 72 8.00 -8.61 1.42
C ILE A 72 8.42 -9.00 2.83
N THR A 73 8.50 -10.30 3.12
CA THR A 73 8.92 -10.85 4.41
C THR A 73 10.31 -10.35 4.82
N ARG A 74 11.26 -10.30 3.86
CA ARG A 74 12.61 -9.76 4.10
C ARG A 74 12.61 -8.28 4.47
N VAL A 75 11.74 -7.47 3.88
CA VAL A 75 11.62 -6.05 4.26
C VAL A 75 10.86 -5.89 5.56
N MET A 76 9.78 -6.65 5.79
CA MET A 76 9.06 -6.62 7.06
C MET A 76 9.89 -7.15 8.24
N SER A 77 10.96 -7.92 7.98
CA SER A 77 11.82 -8.47 9.04
C SER A 77 12.65 -7.43 9.80
N PHE A 78 12.70 -6.17 9.34
CA PHE A 78 13.15 -5.06 10.20
C PHE A 78 12.33 -4.95 11.49
N HIS A 79 11.10 -5.55 11.51
CA HIS A 79 10.12 -5.52 12.59
C HIS A 79 9.58 -6.93 12.84
N THR A 80 10.36 -7.79 13.47
CA THR A 80 10.05 -9.22 13.66
C THR A 80 8.73 -9.46 14.38
N GLN A 81 8.39 -8.64 15.38
CA GLN A 81 7.11 -8.74 16.09
C GLN A 81 5.91 -8.47 15.16
N TYR A 82 6.00 -7.45 14.32
CA TYR A 82 4.96 -7.18 13.34
C TYR A 82 4.92 -8.27 12.27
N LEU A 83 6.09 -8.74 11.79
CA LEU A 83 6.18 -9.82 10.80
C LEU A 83 5.47 -11.09 11.28
N GLU A 84 5.63 -11.48 12.54
CA GLU A 84 4.93 -12.62 13.13
C GLU A 84 3.40 -12.45 13.03
N SER A 85 2.88 -11.30 13.46
CA SER A 85 1.45 -11.00 13.41
C SER A 85 0.93 -10.96 11.97
N PHE A 86 1.71 -10.39 11.04
CA PHE A 86 1.39 -10.35 9.62
C PHE A 86 1.31 -11.74 9.00
N LEU A 87 2.34 -12.57 9.17
CA LEU A 87 2.40 -13.93 8.61
C LEU A 87 1.28 -14.81 9.18
N ARG A 88 1.02 -14.73 10.49
CA ARG A 88 -0.07 -15.48 11.13
C ARG A 88 -1.43 -15.06 10.57
N THR A 89 -1.66 -13.77 10.38
CA THR A 89 -2.90 -13.25 9.79
C THR A 89 -3.06 -13.71 8.34
N GLN A 90 -2.00 -13.61 7.54
CA GLN A 90 -2.01 -14.03 6.14
C GLN A 90 -2.22 -15.54 6.01
N PHE A 91 -1.55 -16.35 6.83
CA PHE A 91 -1.74 -17.80 6.88
C PHE A 91 -3.20 -18.15 7.20
N TYR A 92 -3.79 -17.49 8.20
CA TYR A 92 -5.19 -17.71 8.57
C TYR A 92 -6.15 -17.40 7.41
N MET A 93 -6.01 -16.24 6.78
CA MET A 93 -6.89 -15.83 5.68
C MET A 93 -6.80 -16.74 4.46
N LEU A 94 -5.61 -17.25 4.15
CA LEU A 94 -5.38 -17.99 2.91
C LEU A 94 -5.43 -19.50 3.07
N ARG A 95 -5.07 -20.05 4.24
CA ARG A 95 -4.77 -21.47 4.43
C ARG A 95 -5.67 -22.19 5.44
N MET A 96 -6.19 -21.48 6.43
CA MET A 96 -7.08 -22.09 7.41
C MET A 96 -8.49 -22.26 6.83
N ASP A 97 -9.26 -23.18 7.42
CA ASP A 97 -10.66 -23.34 7.07
C ASP A 97 -11.43 -22.03 7.24
N GLY A 98 -12.33 -21.74 6.33
CA GLY A 98 -13.05 -20.48 6.35
C GLY A 98 -14.15 -20.44 5.28
N PRO A 99 -14.90 -19.32 5.22
CA PRO A 99 -16.10 -19.22 4.39
C PRO A 99 -15.85 -19.41 2.89
N LEU A 100 -14.66 -19.05 2.39
CA LEU A 100 -14.36 -19.08 0.96
C LEU A 100 -13.50 -20.30 0.58
N PRO A 101 -13.72 -20.90 -0.60
CA PRO A 101 -12.81 -21.88 -1.19
C PRO A 101 -11.41 -21.29 -1.41
N TYR A 102 -10.36 -22.11 -1.28
CA TYR A 102 -8.96 -21.63 -1.33
C TYR A 102 -8.62 -20.90 -2.64
N HIS A 103 -8.97 -21.45 -3.78
CA HIS A 103 -8.71 -20.80 -5.08
C HIS A 103 -9.45 -19.46 -5.25
N TYR A 104 -10.65 -19.27 -4.66
CA TYR A 104 -11.34 -17.99 -4.63
C TYR A 104 -10.54 -16.94 -3.87
N ARG A 105 -9.92 -17.31 -2.73
CA ARG A 105 -9.12 -16.38 -1.92
C ARG A 105 -7.95 -15.81 -2.71
N HIS A 106 -7.22 -16.67 -3.43
CA HIS A 106 -6.11 -16.23 -4.27
C HIS A 106 -6.57 -15.42 -5.48
N TYR A 107 -7.71 -15.78 -6.10
CA TYR A 107 -8.25 -14.99 -7.21
C TYR A 107 -8.72 -13.60 -6.76
N ILE A 108 -9.33 -13.47 -5.59
CA ILE A 108 -9.70 -12.17 -4.98
C ILE A 108 -8.44 -11.34 -4.71
N ALA A 109 -7.37 -11.96 -4.24
CA ALA A 109 -6.08 -11.28 -4.07
C ALA A 109 -5.51 -10.77 -5.42
N ILE A 110 -5.61 -11.54 -6.51
CA ILE A 110 -5.25 -11.11 -7.87
C ILE A 110 -6.10 -9.90 -8.29
N MET A 111 -7.43 -9.95 -8.11
CA MET A 111 -8.32 -8.84 -8.44
C MET A 111 -7.97 -7.57 -7.66
N ALA A 112 -7.67 -7.69 -6.37
CA ALA A 112 -7.27 -6.57 -5.52
C ALA A 112 -5.92 -5.97 -5.96
N ALA A 113 -4.91 -6.80 -6.15
CA ALA A 113 -3.58 -6.37 -6.61
C ALA A 113 -3.64 -5.69 -7.99
N ALA A 114 -4.53 -6.17 -8.88
CA ALA A 114 -4.72 -5.61 -10.21
C ALA A 114 -5.26 -4.18 -10.20
N ARG A 115 -6.06 -3.78 -9.19
CA ARG A 115 -6.55 -2.40 -9.04
C ARG A 115 -5.41 -1.38 -8.93
N HIS A 116 -4.28 -1.78 -8.34
CA HIS A 116 -3.08 -0.97 -8.20
C HIS A 116 -1.96 -1.38 -9.17
N GLN A 117 -2.27 -2.20 -10.17
CA GLN A 117 -1.31 -2.70 -11.15
C GLN A 117 -0.08 -3.37 -10.49
N CYS A 118 -0.26 -3.95 -9.32
CA CYS A 118 0.82 -4.59 -8.56
C CYS A 118 1.13 -5.98 -9.11
N VAL A 119 1.91 -6.02 -10.19
CA VAL A 119 2.30 -7.26 -10.88
C VAL A 119 3.02 -8.23 -9.94
N TYR A 120 3.77 -7.72 -8.96
CA TYR A 120 4.44 -8.52 -7.95
C TYR A 120 3.44 -9.43 -7.19
N LEU A 121 2.39 -8.83 -6.62
CA LEU A 121 1.35 -9.58 -5.90
C LEU A 121 0.52 -10.47 -6.81
N ILE A 122 0.21 -10.00 -8.04
CA ILE A 122 -0.51 -10.83 -9.03
C ILE A 122 0.27 -12.12 -9.29
N ASN A 123 1.56 -12.03 -9.62
CA ASN A 123 2.38 -13.20 -9.92
C ASN A 123 2.49 -14.16 -8.73
N MET A 124 2.66 -13.63 -7.51
CA MET A 124 2.68 -14.43 -6.28
C MET A 124 1.40 -15.25 -6.12
N HIS A 125 0.23 -14.66 -6.41
CA HIS A 125 -1.05 -15.34 -6.24
C HIS A 125 -1.48 -16.19 -7.43
N VAL A 126 -0.95 -15.99 -8.62
CA VAL A 126 -1.22 -16.84 -9.80
C VAL A 126 -0.75 -18.27 -9.54
N ASP A 127 0.48 -18.45 -9.04
CA ASP A 127 1.02 -19.77 -8.75
C ASP A 127 0.22 -20.48 -7.65
N GLU A 128 -0.12 -19.75 -6.58
CA GLU A 128 -0.91 -20.27 -5.47
C GLU A 128 -2.37 -20.58 -5.86
N PHE A 129 -2.96 -19.79 -6.76
CA PHE A 129 -4.28 -20.04 -7.33
C PHE A 129 -4.33 -21.38 -8.06
N LEU A 130 -3.34 -21.65 -8.90
CA LEU A 130 -3.24 -22.92 -9.62
C LEU A 130 -2.98 -24.09 -8.67
N ASN A 131 -2.10 -23.93 -7.69
CA ASN A 131 -1.80 -24.94 -6.69
C ASN A 131 -3.00 -25.33 -5.83
N THR A 132 -3.95 -24.43 -5.63
CA THR A 132 -5.19 -24.64 -4.87
C THR A 132 -6.36 -25.13 -5.73
N GLY A 133 -6.12 -25.52 -6.98
CA GLY A 133 -7.12 -26.07 -7.89
C GLY A 133 -7.91 -25.05 -8.68
N GLY A 134 -7.39 -23.83 -8.81
CA GLY A 134 -7.97 -22.78 -9.65
C GLY A 134 -7.88 -23.12 -11.15
N SER A 135 -8.91 -22.78 -11.92
CA SER A 135 -8.90 -23.00 -13.37
C SER A 135 -7.98 -22.04 -14.09
N GLN A 136 -7.07 -22.55 -14.90
CA GLN A 136 -6.18 -21.74 -15.73
C GLN A 136 -6.94 -20.77 -16.66
N GLU A 137 -8.17 -21.09 -17.05
CA GLU A 137 -9.00 -20.22 -17.88
C GLU A 137 -9.29 -18.87 -17.23
N TRP A 138 -9.45 -18.84 -15.89
CA TRP A 138 -9.72 -17.58 -15.17
C TRP A 138 -8.56 -16.58 -15.27
N LEU A 139 -7.34 -17.07 -15.49
CA LEU A 139 -6.17 -16.23 -15.65
C LEU A 139 -6.13 -15.49 -17.01
N ASN A 140 -7.01 -15.85 -17.95
CA ASN A 140 -7.15 -15.11 -19.21
C ASN A 140 -7.89 -13.76 -19.03
N GLY A 141 -8.64 -13.61 -17.94
CA GLY A 141 -9.30 -12.35 -17.62
C GLY A 141 -10.64 -12.52 -16.92
N LEU A 142 -11.20 -11.40 -16.52
CA LEU A 142 -12.45 -11.34 -15.76
C LEU A 142 -13.64 -11.97 -16.49
N GLU A 143 -13.60 -12.04 -17.82
CA GLU A 143 -14.68 -12.64 -18.62
C GLU A 143 -14.83 -14.16 -18.40
N TYR A 144 -13.75 -14.82 -17.98
CA TYR A 144 -13.70 -16.28 -17.81
C TYR A 144 -14.03 -16.76 -16.40
N VAL A 145 -14.24 -15.84 -15.45
CA VAL A 145 -14.55 -16.21 -14.07
C VAL A 145 -16.05 -16.37 -13.82
N PRO A 146 -16.46 -17.11 -12.78
CA PRO A 146 -17.85 -17.21 -12.37
C PRO A 146 -18.49 -15.84 -12.14
N GLN A 147 -19.78 -15.71 -12.49
CA GLN A 147 -20.52 -14.46 -12.32
C GLN A 147 -20.45 -13.89 -10.89
N ARG A 148 -20.39 -14.78 -9.91
CA ARG A 148 -20.23 -14.42 -8.50
C ARG A 148 -18.99 -13.56 -8.24
N LEU A 149 -17.82 -13.92 -8.81
CA LEU A 149 -16.60 -13.13 -8.72
C LEU A 149 -16.68 -11.83 -9.53
N LYS A 150 -17.35 -11.86 -10.70
CA LYS A 150 -17.60 -10.64 -11.47
C LYS A 150 -18.40 -9.63 -10.66
N ASN A 151 -19.43 -10.09 -9.95
CA ASN A 151 -20.27 -9.24 -9.11
C ASN A 151 -19.50 -8.55 -7.98
N LEU A 152 -18.39 -9.14 -7.51
CA LEU A 152 -17.53 -8.55 -6.49
C LEU A 152 -16.71 -7.35 -7.00
N ASN A 153 -16.58 -7.20 -8.31
CA ASN A 153 -15.67 -6.23 -8.92
C ASN A 153 -16.03 -4.77 -8.61
N GLU A 154 -17.33 -4.45 -8.47
CA GLU A 154 -17.76 -3.11 -8.06
C GLU A 154 -17.27 -2.75 -6.64
N ILE A 155 -17.42 -3.68 -5.69
CA ILE A 155 -16.88 -3.49 -4.33
C ILE A 155 -15.37 -3.39 -4.35
N ASN A 156 -14.67 -4.24 -5.11
CA ASN A 156 -13.23 -4.17 -5.30
C ASN A 156 -12.78 -2.77 -5.78
N LYS A 157 -13.45 -2.25 -6.82
CA LYS A 157 -13.19 -0.93 -7.41
C LYS A 157 -13.37 0.20 -6.40
N LEU A 158 -14.50 0.20 -5.68
CA LEU A 158 -14.83 1.25 -4.73
C LEU A 158 -13.90 1.20 -3.52
N LEU A 159 -13.67 0.04 -2.93
CA LEU A 159 -12.75 -0.12 -1.77
C LEU A 159 -11.35 0.39 -2.08
N ALA A 160 -10.80 0.00 -3.22
CA ALA A 160 -9.44 0.35 -3.60
C ALA A 160 -9.21 1.86 -3.72
N HIS A 161 -10.23 2.63 -4.15
CA HIS A 161 -10.01 4.02 -4.57
C HIS A 161 -10.94 5.04 -3.92
N ARG A 162 -12.19 4.67 -3.64
CA ARG A 162 -13.22 5.60 -3.10
C ARG A 162 -14.16 4.86 -2.15
N PRO A 163 -13.67 4.34 -1.01
CA PRO A 163 -14.46 3.48 -0.12
C PRO A 163 -15.70 4.20 0.44
N TRP A 164 -15.70 5.53 0.52
CA TRP A 164 -16.85 6.33 0.95
C TRP A 164 -18.08 6.22 0.03
N LEU A 165 -17.93 5.69 -1.18
CA LEU A 165 -19.03 5.45 -2.11
C LEU A 165 -19.75 4.12 -1.86
N ILE A 166 -19.25 3.27 -0.97
CA ILE A 166 -19.88 2.00 -0.64
C ILE A 166 -21.15 2.25 0.18
N THR A 167 -22.24 1.65 -0.25
CA THR A 167 -23.55 1.77 0.37
C THR A 167 -24.16 0.39 0.67
N LYS A 168 -25.19 0.35 1.52
CA LYS A 168 -25.95 -0.88 1.77
C LYS A 168 -26.54 -1.51 0.51
N GLU A 169 -26.82 -0.72 -0.54
CA GLU A 169 -27.37 -1.24 -1.79
C GLU A 169 -26.34 -2.08 -2.57
N HIS A 170 -25.05 -1.75 -2.49
CA HIS A 170 -23.99 -2.60 -3.03
C HIS A 170 -23.94 -3.95 -2.32
N ILE A 171 -24.05 -3.94 -0.99
CA ILE A 171 -24.11 -5.17 -0.18
C ILE A 171 -25.36 -5.99 -0.53
N LYS A 172 -26.52 -5.36 -0.60
CA LYS A 172 -27.78 -6.00 -0.95
C LYS A 172 -27.73 -6.69 -2.33
N LYS A 173 -27.10 -6.04 -3.32
CA LYS A 173 -26.91 -6.66 -4.65
C LYS A 173 -26.11 -7.96 -4.55
N LEU A 174 -25.04 -8.01 -3.76
CA LEU A 174 -24.21 -9.20 -3.61
C LEU A 174 -24.90 -10.32 -2.86
N VAL A 175 -25.68 -10.00 -1.82
CA VAL A 175 -26.32 -10.99 -0.95
C VAL A 175 -27.65 -11.51 -1.49
N LYS A 176 -28.33 -10.78 -2.40
CA LYS A 176 -29.69 -11.09 -2.88
C LYS A 176 -29.81 -11.33 -4.39
N THR A 177 -28.75 -11.71 -5.07
CA THR A 177 -28.74 -11.89 -6.55
C THR A 177 -29.10 -13.29 -7.03
N GLY A 178 -29.84 -14.09 -6.27
CA GLY A 178 -30.29 -15.44 -6.69
C GLY A 178 -29.18 -16.49 -6.57
N GLU A 179 -28.92 -17.26 -7.64
CA GLU A 179 -27.93 -18.36 -7.60
C GLU A 179 -26.48 -17.91 -7.41
N ASN A 180 -26.17 -16.63 -7.67
CA ASN A 180 -24.81 -16.06 -7.53
C ASN A 180 -24.63 -15.26 -6.24
N ASN A 181 -25.42 -15.55 -5.21
CA ASN A 181 -25.39 -14.88 -3.93
C ASN A 181 -24.07 -15.13 -3.17
N TRP A 182 -23.66 -14.10 -2.43
CA TRP A 182 -22.68 -14.21 -1.35
C TRP A 182 -23.41 -14.39 -0.02
N SER A 183 -22.99 -15.35 0.79
CA SER A 183 -23.33 -15.31 2.20
C SER A 183 -22.61 -14.15 2.87
N LEU A 184 -23.12 -13.65 3.98
CA LEU A 184 -22.45 -12.55 4.70
C LEU A 184 -21.05 -12.95 5.20
N ALA A 185 -20.88 -14.21 5.60
CA ALA A 185 -19.57 -14.71 6.03
C ALA A 185 -18.56 -14.72 4.87
N GLU A 186 -18.95 -15.20 3.71
CA GLU A 186 -18.10 -15.15 2.51
C GLU A 186 -17.80 -13.73 2.07
N LEU A 187 -18.79 -12.84 2.15
CA LEU A 187 -18.60 -11.43 1.78
C LEU A 187 -17.63 -10.73 2.75
N VAL A 188 -17.73 -10.97 4.04
CA VAL A 188 -16.76 -10.43 5.02
C VAL A 188 -15.36 -10.95 4.75
N HIS A 189 -15.21 -12.26 4.50
CA HIS A 189 -13.90 -12.81 4.13
C HIS A 189 -13.34 -12.17 2.85
N ALA A 190 -14.19 -12.01 1.80
CA ALA A 190 -13.78 -11.35 0.56
C ALA A 190 -13.37 -9.88 0.79
N VAL A 191 -14.11 -9.13 1.60
CA VAL A 191 -13.80 -7.73 1.94
C VAL A 191 -12.48 -7.62 2.69
N VAL A 192 -12.23 -8.53 3.65
CA VAL A 192 -10.95 -8.58 4.38
C VAL A 192 -9.79 -8.85 3.42
N LEU A 193 -9.94 -9.80 2.49
CA LEU A 193 -8.92 -10.08 1.47
C LEU A 193 -8.68 -8.88 0.54
N LEU A 194 -9.75 -8.25 0.05
CA LEU A 194 -9.64 -7.06 -0.81
C LEU A 194 -8.86 -5.94 -0.11
N ALA A 195 -9.29 -5.56 1.09
CA ALA A 195 -8.64 -4.49 1.86
C ALA A 195 -7.18 -4.83 2.21
N HIS A 196 -6.89 -6.10 2.55
CA HIS A 196 -5.55 -6.56 2.82
C HIS A 196 -4.62 -6.39 1.62
N TYR A 197 -5.05 -6.85 0.43
CA TYR A 197 -4.19 -6.80 -0.77
C TYR A 197 -4.13 -5.41 -1.43
N HIS A 198 -5.14 -4.56 -1.29
CA HIS A 198 -5.03 -3.14 -1.62
C HIS A 198 -3.95 -2.46 -0.75
N ALA A 199 -4.01 -2.70 0.55
CA ALA A 199 -3.06 -2.13 1.50
C ALA A 199 -1.64 -2.70 1.30
N LEU A 200 -1.51 -4.01 1.05
CA LEU A 200 -0.22 -4.65 0.79
C LEU A 200 0.41 -4.13 -0.51
N ALA A 201 -0.38 -3.79 -1.53
CA ALA A 201 0.13 -3.12 -2.74
C ALA A 201 0.77 -1.76 -2.39
N SER A 202 0.19 -0.98 -1.46
CA SER A 202 0.83 0.25 -0.96
C SER A 202 2.19 -0.03 -0.32
N PHE A 203 2.31 -1.09 0.48
CA PHE A 203 3.58 -1.47 1.08
C PHE A 203 4.62 -1.89 0.04
N VAL A 204 4.22 -2.70 -0.95
CA VAL A 204 5.09 -3.16 -2.04
C VAL A 204 5.70 -1.98 -2.79
N PHE A 205 4.88 -1.02 -3.20
CA PHE A 205 5.36 0.15 -3.92
C PHE A 205 6.09 1.15 -3.02
N GLY A 206 5.57 1.41 -1.82
CA GLY A 206 6.18 2.34 -0.86
C GLY A 206 7.56 1.88 -0.41
N SER A 207 7.76 0.58 -0.23
CA SER A 207 9.05 0.01 0.14
C SER A 207 9.92 -0.38 -1.06
N GLY A 208 9.44 -0.20 -2.29
CA GLY A 208 10.16 -0.52 -3.52
C GLY A 208 10.55 -2.00 -3.62
N ILE A 209 9.63 -2.91 -3.30
CA ILE A 209 9.88 -4.36 -3.31
C ILE A 209 10.27 -4.84 -4.71
N ASN A 210 11.40 -5.51 -4.83
CA ASN A 210 11.85 -6.14 -6.07
C ASN A 210 11.23 -7.52 -6.24
N PRO A 211 11.00 -7.97 -7.48
CA PRO A 211 10.68 -9.38 -7.74
C PRO A 211 11.80 -10.30 -7.28
N GLU A 212 11.44 -11.51 -6.83
CA GLU A 212 12.40 -12.56 -6.52
C GLU A 212 13.12 -12.99 -7.79
N ARG A 213 14.42 -13.31 -7.64
CA ARG A 213 15.18 -13.94 -8.71
C ARG A 213 14.88 -15.42 -8.68
N ASP A 214 14.25 -15.93 -9.70
CA ASP A 214 14.23 -17.37 -9.89
C ASP A 214 15.66 -17.84 -10.13
N SER A 215 16.08 -18.83 -9.37
CA SER A 215 17.25 -19.62 -9.72
C SER A 215 17.03 -20.17 -11.14
N GLU A 216 17.98 -19.99 -12.04
CA GLU A 216 17.94 -20.30 -13.49
C GLU A 216 17.63 -21.78 -13.84
N THR A 217 16.94 -22.53 -13.00
CA THR A 217 16.78 -24.00 -13.12
C THR A 217 15.32 -24.46 -13.17
N SER A 218 14.36 -23.68 -13.63
CA SER A 218 13.05 -24.25 -13.97
C SER A 218 12.68 -23.99 -15.43
N ASN A 219 13.06 -24.93 -16.30
CA ASN A 219 12.48 -25.11 -17.63
C ASN A 219 11.04 -25.64 -17.49
N GLY A 220 10.11 -24.83 -16.99
CA GLY A 220 8.70 -25.16 -16.90
C GLY A 220 7.88 -24.44 -17.98
N PRO A 221 6.74 -24.99 -18.41
CA PRO A 221 5.91 -24.42 -19.47
C PRO A 221 5.21 -23.09 -19.12
N ASN A 222 5.43 -22.56 -17.93
CA ASN A 222 4.78 -21.33 -17.43
C ASN A 222 5.47 -20.01 -17.83
N GLN A 223 6.41 -20.02 -18.79
CA GLN A 223 7.08 -18.79 -19.25
C GLN A 223 6.19 -17.79 -20.02
N VAL A 224 4.92 -18.14 -20.31
CA VAL A 224 4.05 -17.34 -21.16
C VAL A 224 3.51 -16.07 -20.45
N PHE A 225 3.57 -16.00 -19.11
CA PHE A 225 2.99 -14.91 -18.32
C PHE A 225 4.01 -13.92 -17.73
N ARG A 226 5.30 -14.11 -17.97
CA ARG A 226 6.33 -13.15 -17.56
C ARG A 226 6.41 -12.02 -18.57
N ASP A 227 5.78 -10.90 -18.26
CA ASP A 227 6.06 -9.65 -18.96
C ASP A 227 7.55 -9.33 -18.82
N LYS A 228 8.25 -9.34 -19.95
CA LYS A 228 9.64 -8.89 -20.02
C LYS A 228 9.67 -7.42 -19.62
N PHE A 229 10.10 -7.15 -18.41
CA PHE A 229 10.37 -5.80 -17.93
C PHE A 229 11.36 -5.14 -18.89
N CYS A 230 10.93 -4.10 -19.63
CA CYS A 230 11.81 -3.41 -20.54
C CYS A 230 12.59 -2.33 -19.79
N VAL A 231 13.91 -2.37 -19.90
CA VAL A 231 14.81 -1.34 -19.33
C VAL A 231 14.44 0.08 -19.79
N CYS A 232 13.70 0.22 -20.90
CA CYS A 232 13.19 1.48 -21.41
C CYS A 232 12.13 2.12 -20.50
N ASP A 233 11.41 1.35 -19.70
CA ASP A 233 10.42 1.88 -18.75
C ASP A 233 11.11 2.58 -17.59
N LEU A 234 12.31 2.12 -17.17
CA LEU A 234 13.17 2.82 -16.21
C LEU A 234 13.73 4.15 -16.76
N ALA A 235 14.04 4.21 -18.05
CA ALA A 235 14.62 5.41 -18.67
C ALA A 235 13.61 6.56 -18.80
N ASN A 236 12.32 6.27 -18.98
CA ASN A 236 11.27 7.29 -19.05
C ASN A 236 10.89 7.87 -17.68
N HIS A 237 11.03 7.09 -16.58
CA HIS A 237 10.76 7.57 -15.23
C HIS A 237 11.94 8.33 -14.58
N ASN A 238 13.16 8.22 -15.10
CA ASN A 238 14.36 8.87 -14.55
C ASN A 238 14.70 10.22 -15.16
N SER A 239 13.75 10.98 -15.67
CA SER A 239 14.00 12.28 -16.24
C SER A 239 13.90 13.42 -15.24
N ILE A 240 14.70 13.40 -14.16
CA ILE A 240 15.09 14.60 -13.42
C ILE A 240 16.52 14.39 -12.85
N GLU A 241 17.34 15.37 -13.12
CA GLU A 241 18.76 15.56 -12.88
C GLU A 241 19.38 14.86 -11.67
N ASN A 242 20.41 14.01 -11.93
CA ASN A 242 21.42 13.69 -10.95
C ASN A 242 22.32 14.92 -10.75
N THR A 243 22.01 15.74 -9.77
CA THR A 243 23.04 16.57 -9.14
C THR A 243 23.88 15.62 -8.28
N SER A 244 25.13 15.44 -8.67
CA SER A 244 26.15 14.77 -7.89
C SER A 244 26.31 15.50 -6.56
N LEU A 245 25.84 14.89 -5.47
CA LEU A 245 26.11 15.34 -4.10
C LEU A 245 27.59 15.10 -3.80
N SER A 246 28.38 16.16 -3.88
CA SER A 246 29.65 16.24 -3.15
C SER A 246 29.28 16.44 -1.67
N SER A 247 29.74 15.52 -0.83
CA SER A 247 29.56 15.57 0.62
C SER A 247 30.23 16.81 1.20
N ASN A 248 29.44 17.83 1.51
CA ASN A 248 29.89 18.99 2.29
C ASN A 248 29.41 18.81 3.75
N SER A 249 30.31 19.11 4.68
CA SER A 249 30.07 19.09 6.13
C SER A 249 28.93 20.00 6.62
N THR A 250 28.46 20.93 5.80
CA THR A 250 27.33 21.82 6.08
C THR A 250 25.95 21.08 6.00
N GLU A 251 25.83 19.96 5.28
CA GLU A 251 24.55 19.22 5.19
C GLU A 251 24.24 18.43 6.48
N ILE A 252 25.26 18.03 7.24
CA ILE A 252 25.06 17.27 8.50
C ILE A 252 24.47 18.18 9.58
N ASP A 253 24.95 19.41 9.68
CA ASP A 253 24.45 20.38 10.65
C ASP A 253 23.00 20.81 10.36
N ASP A 254 22.60 20.90 9.09
CA ASP A 254 21.21 21.21 8.69
C ASP A 254 20.25 20.09 9.08
N TYR A 255 20.63 18.81 8.94
CA TYR A 255 19.76 17.67 9.29
C TYR A 255 19.60 17.49 10.81
N GLU A 256 20.62 17.75 11.61
CA GLU A 256 20.49 17.74 13.07
C GLU A 256 19.57 18.85 13.54
N SER A 257 19.63 20.02 12.93
CA SER A 257 18.75 21.15 13.23
C SER A 257 17.26 20.84 12.87
N GLU A 258 16.99 20.16 11.75
CA GLU A 258 15.63 19.74 11.39
C GLU A 258 15.07 18.71 12.38
N LEU A 259 15.90 17.77 12.84
CA LEU A 259 15.53 16.76 13.82
C LEU A 259 15.21 17.40 15.18
N GLU A 260 16.07 18.33 15.65
CA GLU A 260 15.86 19.06 16.88
C GLU A 260 14.60 19.91 16.84
N ALA A 261 14.33 20.58 15.73
CA ALA A 261 13.11 21.35 15.52
C ALA A 261 11.85 20.46 15.56
N LEU A 262 11.90 19.23 15.02
CA LEU A 262 10.79 18.29 15.11
C LEU A 262 10.57 17.80 16.54
N MET A 263 11.65 17.50 17.28
CA MET A 263 11.55 17.09 18.68
C MET A 263 11.01 18.21 19.56
N GLU A 264 11.44 19.45 19.34
CA GLU A 264 10.92 20.62 20.07
C GLU A 264 9.43 20.84 19.80
N LYS A 265 8.99 20.68 18.54
CA LYS A 265 7.55 20.73 18.19
C LYS A 265 6.77 19.64 18.88
N MET A 266 7.26 18.41 18.92
CA MET A 266 6.61 17.29 19.61
C MET A 266 6.46 17.59 21.10
N LYS A 267 7.52 18.09 21.75
CA LYS A 267 7.50 18.46 23.16
C LYS A 267 6.52 19.60 23.44
N LYS A 268 6.55 20.64 22.62
CA LYS A 268 5.63 21.78 22.74
C LYS A 268 4.17 21.37 22.59
N LEU A 269 3.85 20.54 21.60
CA LEU A 269 2.51 20.01 21.41
C LEU A 269 2.03 19.13 22.57
N GLN A 270 2.93 18.40 23.20
CA GLN A 270 2.62 17.64 24.40
C GLN A 270 2.30 18.54 25.60
N GLU A 271 3.08 19.59 25.79
CA GLU A 271 2.85 20.60 26.83
C GLU A 271 1.55 21.38 26.61
N GLU A 272 1.30 21.86 25.37
CA GLU A 272 0.06 22.58 25.01
C GLU A 272 -1.18 21.70 25.17
N ARG A 273 -1.10 20.40 24.94
CA ARG A 273 -2.20 19.44 25.11
C ARG A 273 -2.59 19.26 26.58
N GLU A 274 -1.66 19.44 27.51
CA GLU A 274 -1.92 19.38 28.95
C GLU A 274 -2.59 20.68 29.46
N GLU A 275 -2.44 21.82 28.74
CA GLU A 275 -2.90 23.13 29.17
C GLU A 275 -4.26 23.53 28.57
N GLU A 276 -4.61 23.15 27.33
CA GLU A 276 -5.86 23.54 26.66
C GLU A 276 -6.48 22.41 25.85
N GLU A 277 -7.69 21.96 26.23
CA GLU A 277 -8.54 21.13 25.38
C GLU A 277 -9.31 22.00 24.38
N ALA A 278 -8.99 21.87 23.08
CA ALA A 278 -9.74 22.53 22.02
C ALA A 278 -11.22 22.05 21.99
N SER A 279 -12.14 22.97 21.72
CA SER A 279 -13.56 22.63 21.61
C SER A 279 -13.84 21.68 20.44
N GLN A 280 -14.93 20.90 20.51
CA GLN A 280 -15.35 19.98 19.44
C GLN A 280 -15.59 20.68 18.10
N GLU A 281 -16.06 21.93 18.12
CA GLU A 281 -16.28 22.75 16.92
C GLU A 281 -14.96 23.18 16.30
N GLU A 282 -13.99 23.51 17.12
CA GLU A 282 -12.63 23.87 16.67
C GLU A 282 -11.90 22.67 16.07
N MET A 283 -11.98 21.49 16.70
CA MET A 283 -11.43 20.25 16.17
C MET A 283 -12.06 19.87 14.82
N ALA A 284 -13.38 20.06 14.68
CA ALA A 284 -14.07 19.86 13.41
C ALA A 284 -13.57 20.83 12.33
N THR A 285 -13.34 22.10 12.69
CA THR A 285 -12.82 23.13 11.77
C THR A 285 -11.39 22.79 11.32
N ARG A 286 -10.53 22.35 12.24
CA ARG A 286 -9.15 21.91 11.93
C ARG A 286 -9.14 20.69 11.00
N PHE A 287 -10.05 19.73 11.22
CA PHE A 287 -10.24 18.59 10.30
C PHE A 287 -10.63 19.04 8.89
N GLU A 288 -11.64 19.90 8.76
CA GLU A 288 -12.08 20.41 7.45
C GLU A 288 -10.98 21.18 6.73
N LYS A 289 -10.15 21.92 7.47
CA LYS A 289 -8.98 22.61 6.93
C LYS A 289 -7.97 21.60 6.39
N GLU A 290 -7.56 20.59 7.18
CA GLU A 290 -6.58 19.58 6.77
C GLU A 290 -7.08 18.77 5.58
N LYS A 291 -8.36 18.39 5.57
CA LYS A 291 -9.01 17.71 4.45
C LYS A 291 -8.93 18.52 3.15
N LYS A 292 -9.09 19.85 3.23
CA LYS A 292 -8.95 20.76 2.08
C LYS A 292 -7.49 20.95 1.66
N GLU A 293 -6.58 21.05 2.62
CA GLU A 293 -5.15 21.17 2.35
C GLU A 293 -4.58 19.92 1.66
N SER A 294 -5.11 18.74 1.98
CA SER A 294 -4.71 17.49 1.33
C SER A 294 -4.95 17.50 -0.20
N LEU A 295 -5.93 18.30 -0.70
CA LEU A 295 -6.13 18.49 -2.14
C LEU A 295 -4.92 19.14 -2.83
N LEU A 296 -4.23 20.05 -2.13
CA LEU A 296 -3.15 20.84 -2.70
C LEU A 296 -1.81 20.09 -2.69
N VAL A 297 -1.71 19.02 -1.91
CA VAL A 297 -0.45 18.30 -1.69
C VAL A 297 0.07 17.65 -2.98
N VAL A 298 -0.80 17.26 -3.90
CA VAL A 298 -0.43 16.51 -5.12
C VAL A 298 -0.94 17.16 -6.42
N SER A 299 -1.74 18.23 -6.34
CA SER A 299 -2.44 18.82 -7.49
C SER A 299 -1.55 19.38 -8.63
N GLY A 300 -0.22 19.39 -8.48
CA GLY A 300 0.74 19.80 -9.52
C GLY A 300 1.68 18.69 -10.00
N ALA A 301 1.58 17.49 -9.47
CA ALA A 301 2.56 16.42 -9.72
C ALA A 301 2.10 15.35 -10.73
N PHE A 302 0.82 15.32 -11.06
CA PHE A 302 0.26 14.30 -11.93
C PHE A 302 -0.59 14.94 -13.01
N ASP A 303 0.05 15.40 -14.09
CA ASP A 303 -0.64 15.59 -15.35
C ASP A 303 -1.23 14.27 -15.83
N ASP A 304 -2.39 14.31 -16.51
CA ASP A 304 -3.14 13.16 -17.05
C ASP A 304 -2.30 12.35 -18.07
N ASP A 305 -1.18 11.79 -17.61
CA ASP A 305 -0.41 10.86 -18.42
C ASP A 305 -1.21 9.57 -18.60
N VAL A 306 -1.44 9.24 -19.86
CA VAL A 306 -2.11 8.03 -20.35
C VAL A 306 -1.65 6.83 -19.54
N VAL A 307 -2.56 6.30 -18.72
CA VAL A 307 -2.34 5.05 -17.98
C VAL A 307 -2.02 3.96 -18.99
N SER A 308 -0.76 3.54 -19.02
CA SER A 308 -0.35 2.40 -19.83
C SER A 308 -1.15 1.20 -19.34
N ILE A 309 -2.04 0.68 -20.20
CA ILE A 309 -2.86 -0.49 -19.88
C ILE A 309 -1.90 -1.67 -19.73
N SER A 310 -1.63 -2.06 -18.48
CA SER A 310 -0.81 -3.23 -18.17
C SER A 310 -1.61 -4.52 -18.33
N ASN A 311 -0.93 -5.66 -18.41
CA ASN A 311 -1.54 -6.98 -18.39
C ASN A 311 -2.42 -7.26 -17.15
N ALA A 312 -2.21 -6.51 -16.07
CA ALA A 312 -3.03 -6.55 -14.85
C ALA A 312 -4.48 -6.13 -15.11
N SER A 313 -4.73 -5.25 -16.09
CA SER A 313 -6.06 -4.72 -16.39
C SER A 313 -7.07 -5.77 -16.81
N ARG A 314 -6.66 -6.97 -17.26
CA ARG A 314 -7.55 -8.06 -17.60
C ARG A 314 -8.34 -8.63 -16.41
N TYR A 315 -7.88 -8.43 -15.18
CA TYR A 315 -8.53 -8.94 -13.98
C TYR A 315 -9.53 -7.97 -13.34
N ILE A 316 -9.73 -6.79 -13.94
CA ILE A 316 -10.57 -5.72 -13.38
C ILE A 316 -11.45 -5.09 -14.47
N GLU A 317 -12.59 -4.54 -14.05
CA GLU A 317 -13.39 -3.61 -14.85
C GLU A 317 -12.94 -2.18 -14.58
N ASP A 318 -13.16 -1.27 -15.54
CA ASP A 318 -12.85 0.16 -15.40
C ASP A 318 -11.41 0.42 -14.91
N PRO A 319 -10.36 0.05 -15.66
CA PRO A 319 -8.98 0.29 -15.23
C PRO A 319 -8.64 1.78 -15.05
N GLY A 320 -9.41 2.68 -15.67
CA GLY A 320 -9.29 4.12 -15.51
C GLY A 320 -9.92 4.70 -14.23
N PHE A 321 -10.69 3.88 -13.47
CA PHE A 321 -11.25 4.34 -12.20
C PHE A 321 -10.15 4.39 -11.14
N GLY A 322 -9.79 5.58 -10.69
CA GLY A 322 -8.76 5.81 -9.70
C GLY A 322 -9.25 6.60 -8.49
N TYR A 323 -8.32 6.88 -7.57
CA TYR A 323 -8.59 7.73 -6.42
C TYR A 323 -8.97 9.14 -6.88
N LYS A 324 -9.92 9.71 -6.18
CA LYS A 324 -10.35 11.09 -6.33
C LYS A 324 -10.47 11.68 -4.93
N ASP A 325 -9.89 12.84 -4.72
CA ASP A 325 -9.88 13.43 -3.38
C ASP A 325 -11.27 13.54 -2.78
N PHE A 326 -11.44 13.08 -1.55
CA PHE A 326 -12.69 13.13 -0.79
C PHE A 326 -13.26 14.55 -0.69
N ALA A 327 -12.40 15.57 -0.61
CA ALA A 327 -12.77 16.97 -0.46
C ALA A 327 -12.86 17.75 -1.78
N ARG A 328 -12.97 17.08 -2.95
CA ARG A 328 -12.97 17.77 -4.25
C ARG A 328 -14.14 18.71 -4.40
N ARG A 329 -13.87 19.96 -4.86
CA ARG A 329 -14.90 20.98 -5.15
C ARG A 329 -15.88 20.46 -6.21
N GLY A 330 -17.18 20.57 -5.94
CA GLY A 330 -18.27 20.21 -6.86
C GLY A 330 -18.88 18.82 -6.65
N GLU A 331 -18.33 17.98 -5.81
CA GLU A 331 -19.06 16.81 -5.28
C GLU A 331 -19.75 17.26 -3.99
N GLU A 332 -21.00 17.73 -4.13
CA GLU A 332 -21.76 18.25 -2.99
C GLU A 332 -22.04 17.12 -1.99
N HIS A 333 -21.62 17.36 -0.74
CA HIS A 333 -22.10 16.68 0.46
C HIS A 333 -21.80 15.18 0.63
N LEU A 334 -20.55 14.74 0.34
CA LEU A 334 -20.11 13.47 0.92
C LEU A 334 -20.02 13.65 2.45
N PRO A 335 -20.83 12.92 3.23
CA PRO A 335 -20.81 13.07 4.68
C PRO A 335 -19.47 12.58 5.23
N THR A 336 -18.87 13.38 6.10
CA THR A 336 -17.69 12.97 6.86
C THR A 336 -18.04 11.75 7.71
N PHE A 337 -17.23 10.71 7.63
CA PHE A 337 -17.36 9.54 8.46
C PHE A 337 -16.78 9.86 9.84
N ARG A 338 -17.59 9.80 10.89
CA ARG A 338 -17.14 9.99 12.27
C ARG A 338 -16.76 8.64 12.86
N ALA A 339 -15.52 8.50 13.33
CA ALA A 339 -15.06 7.28 13.97
C ALA A 339 -15.89 6.95 15.24
N HIS A 340 -16.44 7.98 15.92
CA HIS A 340 -17.36 7.79 17.03
C HIS A 340 -18.65 7.06 16.63
N ASP A 341 -19.17 7.27 15.43
CA ASP A 341 -20.40 6.62 14.96
C ASP A 341 -20.16 5.16 14.53
N TYR A 342 -18.97 4.85 14.08
CA TYR A 342 -18.58 3.49 13.68
C TYR A 342 -17.04 3.34 13.77
N SER A 343 -16.56 2.64 14.79
CA SER A 343 -15.14 2.36 15.02
C SER A 343 -14.80 0.89 14.75
N TRP A 344 -13.51 0.62 14.66
CA TRP A 344 -13.03 -0.77 14.61
C TRP A 344 -13.30 -1.48 15.94
N GLU A 345 -12.98 -0.84 17.06
CA GLU A 345 -13.02 -1.37 18.40
C GLU A 345 -14.46 -1.74 18.82
N ASP A 346 -15.40 -0.83 18.62
CA ASP A 346 -16.78 -1.01 19.09
C ASP A 346 -17.67 -1.78 18.13
N HIS A 347 -17.38 -1.74 16.83
CA HIS A 347 -18.30 -2.24 15.81
C HIS A 347 -17.65 -3.23 14.83
N GLY A 348 -16.56 -2.83 14.14
CA GLY A 348 -15.94 -3.60 13.08
C GLY A 348 -15.42 -4.94 13.56
N PHE A 349 -14.71 -4.94 14.67
CA PHE A 349 -14.16 -6.14 15.31
C PHE A 349 -15.23 -7.19 15.62
N SER A 350 -16.33 -6.76 16.29
CA SER A 350 -17.43 -7.67 16.66
C SER A 350 -18.13 -8.26 15.43
N LEU A 351 -18.36 -7.45 14.39
CA LEU A 351 -18.99 -7.91 13.17
C LEU A 351 -18.12 -8.94 12.44
N VAL A 352 -16.83 -8.66 12.32
CA VAL A 352 -15.88 -9.56 11.64
C VAL A 352 -15.78 -10.88 12.37
N ASN A 353 -15.56 -10.88 13.70
CA ASN A 353 -15.47 -12.10 14.51
C ASN A 353 -16.74 -12.94 14.49
N ARG A 354 -17.91 -12.32 14.40
CA ARG A 354 -19.17 -13.04 14.33
C ARG A 354 -19.36 -13.79 12.99
N LEU A 355 -18.86 -13.23 11.90
CA LEU A 355 -19.08 -13.76 10.54
C LEU A 355 -17.91 -14.55 10.00
N TYR A 356 -16.70 -14.27 10.50
CA TYR A 356 -15.47 -14.98 10.17
C TYR A 356 -14.61 -15.04 11.45
N SER A 357 -14.84 -16.08 12.26
CA SER A 357 -14.24 -16.23 13.59
C SER A 357 -12.72 -16.12 13.55
N ASP A 358 -12.15 -15.65 14.66
CA ASP A 358 -10.72 -15.46 14.94
C ASP A 358 -9.99 -14.40 14.09
N ILE A 359 -10.44 -14.12 12.86
CA ILE A 359 -9.77 -13.13 12.02
C ILE A 359 -9.82 -11.72 12.62
N GLY A 360 -10.89 -11.38 13.35
CA GLY A 360 -11.00 -10.09 14.04
C GLY A 360 -9.88 -9.90 15.06
N HIS A 361 -9.56 -10.93 15.85
CA HIS A 361 -8.45 -10.90 16.80
C HIS A 361 -7.10 -10.72 16.09
N LEU A 362 -6.88 -11.44 14.99
CA LEU A 362 -5.64 -11.36 14.23
C LEU A 362 -5.44 -9.98 13.59
N LEU A 363 -6.53 -9.38 13.09
CA LEU A 363 -6.49 -8.02 12.55
C LEU A 363 -6.27 -6.98 13.64
N ASP A 364 -6.95 -7.12 14.77
CA ASP A 364 -6.78 -6.23 15.92
C ASP A 364 -5.36 -6.27 16.48
N ASP A 365 -4.80 -7.48 16.66
CA ASP A 365 -3.41 -7.67 17.06
C ASP A 365 -2.45 -6.97 16.10
N LYS A 366 -2.68 -7.09 14.78
CA LYS A 366 -1.85 -6.49 13.75
C LYS A 366 -1.95 -4.95 13.77
N PHE A 367 -3.15 -4.38 13.89
CA PHE A 367 -3.36 -2.94 14.00
C PHE A 367 -2.71 -2.36 15.26
N ARG A 368 -2.90 -3.02 16.42
CA ARG A 368 -2.26 -2.60 17.67
C ARG A 368 -0.76 -2.74 17.62
N MET A 369 -0.26 -3.84 17.04
CA MET A 369 1.17 -4.08 16.94
C MET A 369 1.87 -2.97 16.14
N VAL A 370 1.38 -2.63 14.95
CA VAL A 370 2.01 -1.60 14.12
C VAL A 370 1.93 -0.23 14.77
N TYR A 371 0.82 0.07 15.46
CA TYR A 371 0.63 1.35 16.14
C TYR A 371 1.56 1.50 17.36
N ASN A 372 1.75 0.43 18.13
CA ASN A 372 2.57 0.43 19.35
C ASN A 372 4.05 0.09 19.08
N LEU A 373 4.39 -0.34 17.87
CA LEU A 373 5.76 -0.67 17.52
C LEU A 373 6.63 0.57 17.66
N THR A 374 7.66 0.49 18.47
CA THR A 374 8.61 1.58 18.70
C THR A 374 9.99 1.04 19.04
N TYR A 375 11.02 1.75 18.66
CA TYR A 375 12.40 1.47 19.06
C TYR A 375 12.92 2.49 20.06
N HIS A 376 12.09 3.43 20.47
CA HIS A 376 12.50 4.59 21.23
C HIS A 376 13.63 5.38 20.55
N THR A 377 13.71 5.27 19.20
CA THR A 377 14.72 6.00 18.41
C THR A 377 14.04 6.87 17.36
N MET A 378 14.68 7.98 17.07
CA MET A 378 14.36 8.88 15.98
C MET A 378 15.68 9.33 15.33
N ALA A 379 16.06 8.68 14.23
CA ALA A 379 17.34 8.80 13.57
C ALA A 379 18.53 8.48 14.51
N THR A 380 19.27 9.49 14.92
CA THR A 380 20.44 9.37 15.82
C THR A 380 20.07 9.47 17.30
N ARG A 381 18.86 9.91 17.63
CA ARG A 381 18.41 10.10 19.02
C ARG A 381 17.79 8.82 19.56
N GLU A 382 18.10 8.51 20.81
CA GLU A 382 17.52 7.38 21.57
C GLU A 382 16.55 7.92 22.63
N ASP A 383 15.71 7.05 23.15
CA ASP A 383 14.69 7.33 24.18
C ASP A 383 13.63 8.38 23.76
N VAL A 384 13.31 8.48 22.46
CA VAL A 384 12.31 9.41 21.95
C VAL A 384 10.94 8.72 21.88
N ASP A 385 9.92 9.32 22.48
CA ASP A 385 8.55 8.92 22.29
C ASP A 385 7.99 9.43 20.94
N THR A 386 7.77 8.52 20.03
CA THR A 386 7.22 8.81 18.68
C THR A 386 5.71 8.65 18.59
N THR A 387 4.98 8.53 19.69
CA THR A 387 3.54 8.26 19.72
C THR A 387 2.74 9.33 18.96
N MET A 388 3.04 10.60 19.17
CA MET A 388 2.37 11.70 18.45
C MET A 388 2.57 11.61 16.94
N LEU A 389 3.79 11.29 16.52
CA LEU A 389 4.14 11.16 15.11
C LEU A 389 3.41 9.98 14.44
N ARG A 390 3.35 8.83 15.12
CA ARG A 390 2.62 7.64 14.64
C ARG A 390 1.12 7.92 14.55
N ARG A 391 0.56 8.61 15.54
CA ARG A 391 -0.84 9.05 15.55
C ARG A 391 -1.14 10.02 14.42
N ALA A 392 -0.25 10.98 14.17
CA ALA A 392 -0.38 11.92 13.05
C ALA A 392 -0.39 11.22 11.69
N LEU A 393 0.53 10.27 11.47
CA LEU A 393 0.57 9.47 10.24
C LEU A 393 -0.74 8.70 10.01
N PHE A 394 -1.20 7.99 11.03
CA PHE A 394 -2.41 7.16 10.97
C PHE A 394 -3.65 8.00 10.70
N ASN A 395 -3.85 9.07 11.47
CA ASN A 395 -5.01 9.96 11.33
C ASN A 395 -4.99 10.77 10.03
N TYR A 396 -3.81 11.09 9.49
CA TYR A 396 -3.71 11.74 8.19
C TYR A 396 -4.17 10.82 7.05
N VAL A 397 -3.83 9.54 7.08
CA VAL A 397 -4.36 8.55 6.12
C VAL A 397 -5.87 8.48 6.20
N HIS A 398 -6.44 8.37 7.41
CA HIS A 398 -7.88 8.33 7.62
C HIS A 398 -8.57 9.63 7.17
N CYS A 399 -7.96 10.79 7.40
CA CYS A 399 -8.46 12.09 6.93
C CYS A 399 -8.59 12.15 5.39
N MET A 400 -7.62 11.59 4.64
CA MET A 400 -7.70 11.51 3.18
C MET A 400 -8.87 10.65 2.68
N PHE A 401 -9.32 9.69 3.48
CA PHE A 401 -10.53 8.90 3.22
C PHE A 401 -11.80 9.48 3.87
N GLY A 402 -11.74 10.68 4.45
CA GLY A 402 -12.87 11.37 5.04
C GLY A 402 -13.33 10.81 6.38
N ILE A 403 -12.46 10.09 7.10
CA ILE A 403 -12.70 9.57 8.45
C ILE A 403 -12.15 10.57 9.48
N ARG A 404 -13.00 11.03 10.40
CA ARG A 404 -12.65 11.97 11.46
C ARG A 404 -12.70 11.32 12.83
N TYR A 405 -11.66 11.54 13.61
CA TYR A 405 -11.60 11.23 15.03
C TYR A 405 -11.90 12.49 15.83
N ASP A 406 -12.90 12.44 16.70
CA ASP A 406 -13.35 13.60 17.48
C ASP A 406 -12.40 13.95 18.64
N ASP A 407 -11.52 13.01 19.01
CA ASP A 407 -10.50 13.12 20.08
C ASP A 407 -9.10 13.46 19.54
N TYR A 408 -8.98 13.83 18.25
CA TYR A 408 -7.71 14.14 17.61
C TYR A 408 -7.66 15.55 17.05
N ASP A 409 -6.62 16.30 17.44
CA ASP A 409 -6.34 17.61 16.87
C ASP A 409 -5.59 17.51 15.54
N TYR A 410 -6.28 17.78 14.44
CA TYR A 410 -5.70 17.77 13.09
C TYR A 410 -4.70 18.91 12.83
N GLY A 411 -4.60 19.90 13.74
CA GLY A 411 -3.53 20.88 13.73
C GLY A 411 -2.14 20.27 13.89
N GLU A 412 -2.05 19.12 14.62
CA GLU A 412 -0.80 18.38 14.81
C GLU A 412 -0.24 17.85 13.48
N VAL A 413 -1.09 17.50 12.52
CA VAL A 413 -0.66 16.97 11.20
C VAL A 413 0.24 17.97 10.47
N ASN A 414 -0.12 19.26 10.49
CA ASN A 414 0.67 20.30 9.82
C ASN A 414 1.97 20.62 10.56
N GLN A 415 2.00 20.40 11.85
CA GLN A 415 3.18 20.67 12.67
C GLN A 415 4.19 19.53 12.62
N LEU A 416 3.73 18.27 12.57
CA LEU A 416 4.56 17.07 12.64
C LEU A 416 4.95 16.51 11.27
N LEU A 417 4.05 16.60 10.27
CA LEU A 417 4.28 16.01 8.96
C LEU A 417 4.72 17.08 7.95
N GLU A 418 5.98 17.08 7.58
CA GLU A 418 6.50 17.95 6.53
C GLU A 418 5.84 17.68 5.18
N ARG A 419 5.88 18.66 4.27
CA ARG A 419 5.24 18.57 2.96
C ARG A 419 5.71 17.38 2.13
N SER A 420 7.00 17.09 2.14
CA SER A 420 7.60 15.95 1.41
C SER A 420 7.01 14.61 1.89
N LEU A 421 6.86 14.45 3.21
CA LEU A 421 6.24 13.30 3.82
C LEU A 421 4.74 13.20 3.49
N LYS A 422 3.98 14.31 3.55
CA LYS A 422 2.56 14.32 3.14
C LYS A 422 2.37 13.91 1.68
N VAL A 423 3.24 14.38 0.77
CA VAL A 423 3.25 13.94 -0.64
C VAL A 423 3.51 12.45 -0.74
N TYR A 424 4.49 11.94 -0.01
CA TYR A 424 4.82 10.52 0.02
C TYR A 424 3.65 9.68 0.55
N ILE A 425 3.07 10.05 1.69
CA ILE A 425 1.91 9.38 2.30
C ILE A 425 0.76 9.31 1.30
N LYS A 426 0.39 10.43 0.70
CA LYS A 426 -0.70 10.49 -0.27
C LYS A 426 -0.42 9.64 -1.50
N THR A 427 0.82 9.65 -2.00
CA THR A 427 1.20 8.81 -3.13
C THR A 427 1.09 7.34 -2.79
N VAL A 428 1.73 6.88 -1.72
CA VAL A 428 1.73 5.48 -1.31
C VAL A 428 0.32 4.96 -0.99
N THR A 429 -0.51 5.82 -0.40
CA THR A 429 -1.87 5.43 0.00
C THR A 429 -2.87 5.47 -1.16
N CYS A 430 -2.81 6.48 -2.02
CA CYS A 430 -3.85 6.73 -3.03
C CYS A 430 -3.44 6.37 -4.46
N TYR A 431 -2.14 6.40 -4.76
CA TYR A 431 -1.52 6.17 -6.07
C TYR A 431 -0.24 5.34 -5.94
N PRO A 432 -0.30 4.15 -5.30
CA PRO A 432 0.91 3.42 -4.90
C PRO A 432 1.85 3.13 -6.07
N GLU A 433 1.34 2.87 -7.27
CA GLU A 433 2.09 2.64 -8.49
C GLU A 433 2.98 3.82 -8.94
N ARG A 434 2.75 5.01 -8.36
CA ARG A 434 3.52 6.23 -8.62
C ARG A 434 4.61 6.50 -7.57
N ALA A 435 4.74 5.63 -6.57
CA ALA A 435 5.79 5.77 -5.56
C ALA A 435 7.18 5.62 -6.20
N THR A 436 8.10 6.54 -5.87
CA THR A 436 9.44 6.56 -6.43
C THR A 436 10.50 6.57 -5.33
N ARG A 437 11.71 6.08 -5.67
CA ARG A 437 12.87 6.17 -4.78
C ARG A 437 13.13 7.61 -4.33
N ARG A 438 13.00 8.59 -5.22
CA ARG A 438 13.21 10.00 -4.90
C ARG A 438 12.25 10.49 -3.79
N MET A 439 10.99 10.06 -3.82
CA MET A 439 10.02 10.40 -2.77
C MET A 439 10.40 9.72 -1.45
N TYR A 440 10.79 8.44 -1.49
CA TYR A 440 11.24 7.68 -0.32
C TYR A 440 12.49 8.29 0.31
N ASP A 441 13.48 8.71 -0.49
CA ASP A 441 14.70 9.34 -0.01
C ASP A 441 14.47 10.80 0.42
N GLY A 442 13.41 11.45 -0.09
CA GLY A 442 13.16 12.88 0.05
C GLY A 442 12.59 13.33 1.39
N TYR A 443 11.92 12.45 2.15
CA TYR A 443 11.40 12.77 3.49
C TYR A 443 12.32 12.21 4.58
N TRP A 444 12.41 12.90 5.69
CA TRP A 444 13.19 12.48 6.86
C TRP A 444 14.50 11.79 6.47
N ARG A 445 15.37 12.51 5.80
CA ARG A 445 16.59 11.96 5.19
C ARG A 445 17.51 11.28 6.20
N GLN A 446 17.50 11.77 7.43
CA GLN A 446 18.28 11.25 8.56
C GLN A 446 17.72 9.97 9.18
N PHE A 447 16.46 9.61 8.89
CA PHE A 447 15.83 8.43 9.48
C PHE A 447 16.43 7.13 8.92
N LYS A 448 16.52 6.11 9.78
CA LYS A 448 16.97 4.77 9.42
C LYS A 448 15.97 4.11 8.47
N HIS A 449 16.44 3.18 7.65
CA HIS A 449 15.54 2.42 6.78
C HIS A 449 14.50 1.62 7.57
N SER A 450 14.85 1.09 8.74
CA SER A 450 13.91 0.43 9.65
C SER A 450 12.76 1.36 10.07
N GLU A 451 13.05 2.62 10.41
CA GLU A 451 12.04 3.62 10.77
C GLU A 451 11.13 3.97 9.58
N LYS A 452 11.70 4.10 8.36
CA LYS A 452 10.92 4.31 7.13
C LYS A 452 10.07 3.10 6.74
N VAL A 453 10.55 1.88 7.02
CA VAL A 453 9.73 0.65 6.86
C VAL A 453 8.56 0.69 7.82
N HIS A 454 8.76 1.08 9.08
CA HIS A 454 7.66 1.25 10.03
C HIS A 454 6.64 2.28 9.56
N VAL A 455 7.07 3.41 8.99
CA VAL A 455 6.13 4.36 8.35
C VAL A 455 5.28 3.64 7.30
N ASN A 456 5.88 2.86 6.39
CA ASN A 456 5.13 2.13 5.37
C ASN A 456 4.17 1.08 5.94
N LEU A 457 4.52 0.42 7.04
CA LEU A 457 3.62 -0.48 7.77
C LEU A 457 2.42 0.27 8.36
N LEU A 458 2.65 1.44 8.97
CA LEU A 458 1.57 2.31 9.47
C LEU A 458 0.63 2.76 8.34
N LEU A 459 1.17 3.18 7.20
CA LEU A 459 0.37 3.58 6.04
C LEU A 459 -0.48 2.42 5.52
N MET A 460 0.11 1.22 5.44
CA MET A 460 -0.58 0.00 5.02
C MET A 460 -1.75 -0.32 5.94
N GLU A 461 -1.52 -0.35 7.26
CA GLU A 461 -2.57 -0.74 8.21
C GLU A 461 -3.64 0.35 8.37
N ALA A 462 -3.27 1.62 8.36
CA ALA A 462 -4.24 2.71 8.37
C ALA A 462 -5.15 2.68 7.14
N ARG A 463 -4.60 2.41 5.96
CA ARG A 463 -5.36 2.22 4.74
C ARG A 463 -6.30 1.03 4.83
N MET A 464 -5.80 -0.14 5.26
CA MET A 464 -6.60 -1.34 5.42
C MET A 464 -7.79 -1.09 6.36
N GLN A 465 -7.54 -0.45 7.49
CA GLN A 465 -8.58 -0.14 8.47
C GLN A 465 -9.62 0.83 7.91
N ALA A 466 -9.20 1.87 7.17
CA ALA A 466 -10.12 2.80 6.52
C ALA A 466 -11.07 2.09 5.53
N GLU A 467 -10.55 1.22 4.68
CA GLU A 467 -11.35 0.43 3.73
C GLU A 467 -12.32 -0.50 4.46
N LEU A 468 -11.85 -1.20 5.50
CA LEU A 468 -12.70 -2.09 6.32
C LEU A 468 -13.83 -1.35 7.02
N LEU A 469 -13.57 -0.17 7.61
CA LEU A 469 -14.60 0.62 8.29
C LEU A 469 -15.77 0.97 7.36
N TYR A 470 -15.49 1.41 6.13
CA TYR A 470 -16.54 1.71 5.16
C TYR A 470 -17.35 0.48 4.74
N ALA A 471 -16.68 -0.62 4.42
CA ALA A 471 -17.35 -1.83 4.00
C ALA A 471 -18.18 -2.47 5.12
N LEU A 472 -17.60 -2.59 6.32
CA LEU A 472 -18.27 -3.19 7.48
C LEU A 472 -19.45 -2.34 7.96
N ARG A 473 -19.34 -1.01 7.89
CA ARG A 473 -20.46 -0.11 8.15
C ARG A 473 -21.61 -0.36 7.18
N ALA A 474 -21.33 -0.49 5.89
CA ALA A 474 -22.35 -0.78 4.89
C ALA A 474 -23.01 -2.16 5.12
N ILE A 475 -22.23 -3.18 5.53
CA ILE A 475 -22.76 -4.50 5.92
C ILE A 475 -23.64 -4.38 7.17
N THR A 476 -23.22 -3.64 8.19
CA THR A 476 -24.02 -3.38 9.39
C THR A 476 -25.35 -2.73 9.04
N GLN A 477 -25.34 -1.69 8.19
CA GLN A 477 -26.54 -1.00 7.72
C GLN A 477 -27.48 -1.91 6.89
N HIS A 478 -26.95 -2.97 6.28
CA HIS A 478 -27.76 -3.97 5.58
C HIS A 478 -28.42 -4.96 6.56
N LEU A 479 -27.78 -5.23 7.71
CA LEU A 479 -28.29 -6.14 8.73
C LEU A 479 -29.35 -5.49 9.64
N THR A 480 -29.32 -4.16 9.76
CA THR A 480 -30.32 -3.35 10.47
C THR A 480 -31.40 -2.85 9.53
#